data_3523603d875cb8a1a8f6a58498caaa92
#
_entry.id   3523603d875cb8a1a8f6a58498caaa92
#
_cell.length_a   1.000
_cell.length_b   1.000
_cell.length_c   1.000
_cell.angle_alpha   90.00
_cell.angle_beta   90.00
_cell.angle_gamma   90.00
#
_symmetry.space_group_name_H-M   'P 1'
#
loop_
_entity.id
_entity.type
_entity.pdbx_description
1 polymer ?
#
loop_
_entity_poly.entity_id
_entity_poly.type
_entity_poly.pdbx_seq_one_letter_code
_entity_poly.pdbx_strand_id
1 'polypeptide(L)'
;MAFIKALAEYEKMRADVTATPESLEYWLFDKQAAEVLFAITDGKEVGFALYFNNFSTFLGKAGLYLEDIYVLPQYRGRGIGKALFAELARIAVERGYGRFEWACLDWNEPSIGFYRSLGAVGLPEWTTYRLTGGALMKLAGASNDICE
;
A
#
# COMPACT_ATOMS: atom_id res chain seq x y z
N MET A 1 -10.59 -0.44 8.00
CA MET A 1 -10.00 0.08 9.27
C MET A 1 -9.28 -0.96 10.11
N ALA A 2 -9.86 -2.11 10.46
CA ALA A 2 -9.20 -3.08 11.35
C ALA A 2 -7.83 -3.55 10.82
N PHE A 3 -7.73 -3.89 9.55
CA PHE A 3 -6.47 -4.30 8.93
C PHE A 3 -5.42 -3.18 8.90
N ILE A 4 -5.82 -1.94 8.62
CA ILE A 4 -4.89 -0.80 8.64
C ILE A 4 -4.29 -0.61 10.03
N LYS A 5 -5.12 -0.70 11.06
CA LYS A 5 -4.67 -0.61 12.47
C LYS A 5 -3.72 -1.76 12.83
N ALA A 6 -4.03 -2.99 12.40
CA ALA A 6 -3.20 -4.15 12.65
C ALA A 6 -1.84 -4.08 11.92
N LEU A 7 -1.83 -3.60 10.68
CA LEU A 7 -0.60 -3.35 9.92
C LEU A 7 0.26 -2.29 10.60
N ALA A 8 -0.33 -1.15 10.99
CA ALA A 8 0.37 -0.07 11.66
C ALA A 8 0.97 -0.51 13.02
N GLU A 9 0.30 -1.41 13.72
CA GLU A 9 0.83 -2.01 14.95
C GLU A 9 2.03 -2.91 14.65
N TYR A 10 1.96 -3.73 13.61
CA TYR A 10 3.08 -4.55 13.14
C TYR A 10 4.30 -3.69 12.75
N GLU A 11 4.07 -2.58 12.07
CA GLU A 11 5.10 -1.63 11.64
C GLU A 11 5.57 -0.68 12.76
N LYS A 12 5.00 -0.78 13.97
CA LYS A 12 5.30 0.09 15.13
C LYS A 12 4.95 1.56 14.89
N MET A 13 3.94 1.82 14.07
CA MET A 13 3.46 3.14 13.66
C MET A 13 1.98 3.37 14.01
N ARG A 14 1.49 2.70 15.07
CA ARG A 14 0.07 2.75 15.43
C ARG A 14 -0.44 4.17 15.73
N ALA A 15 0.43 5.02 16.29
CA ALA A 15 0.10 6.40 16.61
C ALA A 15 -0.06 7.31 15.38
N ASP A 16 0.48 6.89 14.23
CA ASP A 16 0.44 7.67 12.99
C ASP A 16 -0.88 7.50 12.23
N VAL A 17 -1.73 6.55 12.64
CA VAL A 17 -3.01 6.29 12.00
C VAL A 17 -4.04 7.33 12.41
N THR A 18 -4.31 8.27 11.51
CA THR A 18 -5.35 9.31 11.64
C THR A 18 -6.58 9.02 10.75
N ALA A 19 -6.51 7.99 9.91
CA ALA A 19 -7.60 7.60 9.03
C ALA A 19 -8.86 7.19 9.81
N THR A 20 -10.01 7.59 9.29
CA THR A 20 -11.34 7.21 9.80
C THR A 20 -12.11 6.38 8.77
N PRO A 21 -13.16 5.64 9.16
CA PRO A 21 -14.02 4.94 8.20
C PRO A 21 -14.57 5.89 7.12
N GLU A 22 -14.99 7.10 7.52
CA GLU A 22 -15.56 8.11 6.63
C GLU A 22 -14.53 8.63 5.61
N SER A 23 -13.28 8.87 6.05
CA SER A 23 -12.22 9.29 5.13
C SER A 23 -11.86 8.18 4.13
N LEU A 24 -11.86 6.92 4.57
CA LEU A 24 -11.63 5.78 3.68
C LEU A 24 -12.77 5.61 2.67
N GLU A 25 -14.03 5.74 3.11
CA GLU A 25 -15.20 5.69 2.23
C GLU A 25 -15.10 6.74 1.13
N TYR A 26 -14.84 7.99 1.50
CA TYR A 26 -14.69 9.09 0.57
C TYR A 26 -13.58 8.85 -0.47
N TRP A 27 -12.37 8.46 -0.04
CA TRP A 27 -11.25 8.30 -0.97
C TRP A 27 -11.34 7.03 -1.81
N LEU A 28 -11.87 5.91 -1.25
CA LEU A 28 -11.95 4.65 -1.98
C LEU A 28 -13.16 4.57 -2.91
N PHE A 29 -14.32 5.07 -2.49
CA PHE A 29 -15.56 4.90 -3.25
C PHE A 29 -15.98 6.16 -3.99
N ASP A 30 -15.95 7.34 -3.36
CA ASP A 30 -16.36 8.58 -4.02
C ASP A 30 -15.28 9.08 -5.00
N LYS A 31 -14.02 9.07 -4.58
CA LYS A 31 -12.90 9.54 -5.40
C LYS A 31 -12.21 8.42 -6.18
N GLN A 32 -12.42 7.17 -5.81
CA GLN A 32 -11.80 6.02 -6.45
C GLN A 32 -10.26 6.15 -6.58
N ALA A 33 -9.62 6.69 -5.53
CA ALA A 33 -8.19 6.96 -5.50
C ALA A 33 -7.34 5.70 -5.35
N ALA A 34 -7.93 4.62 -4.82
CA ALA A 34 -7.29 3.33 -4.64
C ALA A 34 -8.33 2.20 -4.71
N GLU A 35 -7.82 0.98 -4.88
CA GLU A 35 -8.61 -0.25 -4.91
C GLU A 35 -8.17 -1.17 -3.78
N VAL A 36 -9.05 -2.06 -3.35
CA VAL A 36 -8.78 -3.01 -2.26
C VAL A 36 -9.15 -4.42 -2.69
N LEU A 37 -8.26 -5.37 -2.40
CA LEU A 37 -8.54 -6.81 -2.45
C LEU A 37 -8.64 -7.36 -1.03
N PHE A 38 -9.57 -8.28 -0.80
CA PHE A 38 -9.62 -9.07 0.42
C PHE A 38 -9.30 -10.53 0.14
N ALA A 39 -8.47 -11.13 0.99
CA ALA A 39 -8.35 -12.58 1.08
C ALA A 39 -9.43 -13.11 2.00
N ILE A 40 -10.27 -14.03 1.51
CA ILE A 40 -11.39 -14.60 2.26
C ILE A 40 -11.15 -16.08 2.47
N THR A 41 -11.26 -16.54 3.72
CA THR A 41 -11.19 -17.96 4.10
C THR A 41 -12.40 -18.28 5.00
N ASP A 42 -13.16 -19.31 4.63
CA ASP A 42 -14.38 -19.71 5.37
C ASP A 42 -15.34 -18.55 5.63
N GLY A 43 -15.52 -17.69 4.61
CA GLY A 43 -16.41 -16.54 4.66
C GLY A 43 -15.93 -15.36 5.52
N LYS A 44 -14.66 -15.37 5.94
CA LYS A 44 -14.05 -14.30 6.74
C LYS A 44 -12.91 -13.65 6.00
N GLU A 45 -12.82 -12.33 6.09
CA GLU A 45 -11.67 -11.59 5.62
C GLU A 45 -10.46 -11.86 6.53
N VAL A 46 -9.40 -12.43 5.96
CA VAL A 46 -8.19 -12.83 6.69
C VAL A 46 -6.95 -12.05 6.25
N GLY A 47 -7.08 -11.24 5.23
CA GLY A 47 -6.03 -10.38 4.73
C GLY A 47 -6.58 -9.36 3.74
N PHE A 48 -5.77 -8.36 3.41
CA PHE A 48 -6.12 -7.33 2.44
C PHE A 48 -4.88 -6.83 1.70
N ALA A 49 -5.11 -6.23 0.55
CA ALA A 49 -4.16 -5.42 -0.18
C ALA A 49 -4.85 -4.16 -0.67
N LEU A 50 -4.21 -3.01 -0.48
CA LEU A 50 -4.65 -1.72 -1.02
C LEU A 50 -3.63 -1.23 -2.03
N TYR A 51 -4.08 -0.88 -3.23
CA TYR A 51 -3.22 -0.54 -4.35
C TYR A 51 -3.84 0.57 -5.21
N PHE A 52 -2.99 1.22 -6.00
CA PHE A 52 -3.39 2.27 -6.94
C PHE A 52 -2.43 2.32 -8.12
N ASN A 53 -2.69 3.18 -9.08
CA ASN A 53 -1.82 3.35 -10.24
C ASN A 53 -0.73 4.39 -9.98
N ASN A 54 0.51 4.05 -10.30
CA ASN A 54 1.55 5.03 -10.59
C ASN A 54 1.84 5.06 -12.10
N PHE A 55 2.86 5.77 -12.52
CA PHE A 55 3.19 5.89 -13.94
C PHE A 55 4.71 5.91 -14.16
N SER A 56 5.18 5.24 -15.19
CA SER A 56 6.56 5.33 -15.64
C SER A 56 6.63 6.08 -16.96
N THR A 57 7.22 7.26 -16.94
CA THR A 57 7.46 8.03 -18.18
C THR A 57 8.45 7.32 -19.10
N PHE A 58 9.44 6.60 -18.54
CA PHE A 58 10.42 5.85 -19.34
C PHE A 58 9.80 4.68 -20.07
N LEU A 59 8.85 3.99 -19.46
CA LEU A 59 8.10 2.91 -20.11
C LEU A 59 6.92 3.43 -20.94
N GLY A 60 6.47 4.67 -20.68
CA GLY A 60 5.25 5.23 -21.26
C GLY A 60 4.00 4.47 -20.84
N LYS A 61 3.98 3.89 -19.64
CA LYS A 61 2.91 3.03 -19.14
C LYS A 61 2.59 3.32 -17.67
N ALA A 62 1.32 3.10 -17.31
CA ALA A 62 0.92 2.99 -15.93
C ALA A 62 1.57 1.78 -15.26
N GLY A 63 1.68 1.82 -13.95
CA GLY A 63 2.10 0.72 -13.10
C GLY A 63 1.11 0.46 -11.98
N LEU A 64 1.19 -0.70 -11.36
CA LEU A 64 0.49 -1.00 -10.12
C LEU A 64 1.41 -0.67 -8.96
N TYR A 65 0.94 0.14 -8.02
CA TYR A 65 1.63 0.41 -6.77
C TYR A 65 0.83 -0.14 -5.60
N LEU A 66 1.45 -1.06 -4.88
CA LEU A 66 0.87 -1.64 -3.67
C LEU A 66 1.25 -0.77 -2.47
N GLU A 67 0.26 -0.13 -1.87
CA GLU A 67 0.46 0.66 -0.64
C GLU A 67 0.59 -0.22 0.58
N ASP A 68 -0.43 -1.07 0.81
CA ASP A 68 -0.50 -1.92 1.99
C ASP A 68 -0.84 -3.36 1.63
N ILE A 69 -0.22 -4.30 2.32
CA ILE A 69 -0.60 -5.72 2.34
C ILE A 69 -0.47 -6.27 3.76
N TYR A 70 -1.49 -6.98 4.21
CA TYR A 70 -1.48 -7.60 5.53
C TYR A 70 -2.30 -8.87 5.56
N VAL A 71 -1.78 -9.89 6.22
CA VAL A 71 -2.46 -11.15 6.50
C VAL A 71 -2.48 -11.34 8.01
N LEU A 72 -3.65 -11.66 8.57
CA LEU A 72 -3.79 -11.94 10.00
C LEU A 72 -2.77 -13.00 10.46
N PRO A 73 -2.10 -12.81 11.61
CA PRO A 73 -1.01 -13.70 12.05
C PRO A 73 -1.37 -15.18 12.06
N GLN A 74 -2.58 -15.53 12.51
CA GLN A 74 -3.05 -16.92 12.58
C GLN A 74 -3.29 -17.58 11.22
N TYR A 75 -3.29 -16.81 10.15
CA TYR A 75 -3.48 -17.28 8.77
C TYR A 75 -2.19 -17.23 7.94
N ARG A 76 -1.09 -16.76 8.52
CA ARG A 76 0.22 -16.73 7.85
C ARG A 76 0.78 -18.12 7.66
N GLY A 77 1.72 -18.26 6.70
CA GLY A 77 2.33 -19.54 6.37
C GLY A 77 1.43 -20.47 5.56
N ARG A 78 0.30 -19.99 5.04
CA ARG A 78 -0.67 -20.76 4.24
C ARG A 78 -0.73 -20.32 2.78
N GLY A 79 0.20 -19.48 2.33
CA GLY A 79 0.25 -18.99 0.95
C GLY A 79 -0.69 -17.84 0.62
N ILE A 80 -1.40 -17.26 1.59
CA ILE A 80 -2.38 -16.18 1.37
C ILE A 80 -1.70 -14.91 0.85
N GLY A 81 -0.58 -14.51 1.44
CA GLY A 81 0.20 -13.36 0.95
C GLY A 81 0.67 -13.56 -0.48
N LYS A 82 1.15 -14.75 -0.80
CA LYS A 82 1.55 -15.11 -2.18
C LYS A 82 0.36 -15.07 -3.15
N ALA A 83 -0.83 -15.51 -2.72
CA ALA A 83 -2.04 -15.45 -3.53
C ALA A 83 -2.47 -14.00 -3.80
N LEU A 84 -2.39 -13.11 -2.81
CA LEU A 84 -2.65 -11.68 -2.99
C LEU A 84 -1.67 -11.07 -4.00
N PHE A 85 -0.37 -11.34 -3.89
CA PHE A 85 0.63 -10.88 -4.85
C PHE A 85 0.38 -11.42 -6.26
N ALA A 86 0.00 -12.69 -6.39
CA ALA A 86 -0.32 -13.31 -7.67
C ALA A 86 -1.53 -12.62 -8.33
N GLU A 87 -2.57 -12.32 -7.55
CA GLU A 87 -3.75 -11.62 -8.06
C GLU A 87 -3.42 -10.18 -8.49
N LEU A 88 -2.62 -9.45 -7.71
CA LEU A 88 -2.16 -8.11 -8.09
C LEU A 88 -1.30 -8.14 -9.37
N ALA A 89 -0.43 -9.12 -9.50
CA ALA A 89 0.36 -9.32 -10.73
C ALA A 89 -0.55 -9.64 -11.92
N ARG A 90 -1.59 -10.46 -11.75
CA ARG A 90 -2.58 -10.76 -12.78
C ARG A 90 -3.30 -9.48 -13.23
N ILE A 91 -3.75 -8.66 -12.28
CA ILE A 91 -4.39 -7.37 -12.56
C ILE A 91 -3.44 -6.46 -13.35
N ALA A 92 -2.18 -6.36 -12.94
CA ALA A 92 -1.19 -5.53 -13.62
C ALA A 92 -0.98 -5.99 -15.08
N VAL A 93 -0.87 -7.30 -15.32
CA VAL A 93 -0.72 -7.87 -16.66
C VAL A 93 -1.96 -7.62 -17.52
N GLU A 94 -3.15 -7.88 -17.00
CA GLU A 94 -4.42 -7.70 -17.73
C GLU A 94 -4.67 -6.23 -18.12
N ARG A 95 -4.27 -5.30 -17.25
CA ARG A 95 -4.38 -3.87 -17.50
C ARG A 95 -3.26 -3.32 -18.39
N GLY A 96 -2.29 -4.14 -18.78
CA GLY A 96 -1.15 -3.73 -19.60
C GLY A 96 -0.15 -2.84 -18.89
N TYR A 97 -0.09 -2.92 -17.57
CA TYR A 97 0.83 -2.12 -16.76
C TYR A 97 2.29 -2.53 -16.99
N GLY A 98 3.20 -1.55 -16.93
CA GLY A 98 4.61 -1.78 -17.22
C GLY A 98 5.43 -2.30 -16.04
N ARG A 99 4.93 -2.16 -14.81
CA ARG A 99 5.62 -2.58 -13.59
C ARG A 99 4.65 -2.76 -12.43
N PHE A 100 5.10 -3.49 -11.41
CA PHE A 100 4.43 -3.67 -10.13
C PHE A 100 5.44 -3.36 -9.02
N GLU A 101 5.16 -2.36 -8.20
CA GLU A 101 6.07 -1.83 -7.18
C GLU A 101 5.42 -1.71 -5.81
N TRP A 102 6.22 -1.75 -4.78
CA TRP A 102 5.86 -1.48 -3.38
C TRP A 102 7.09 -1.05 -2.60
N ALA A 103 6.89 -0.51 -1.40
CA ALA A 103 7.94 -0.21 -0.45
C ALA A 103 7.88 -1.18 0.74
N CYS A 104 8.99 -1.37 1.40
CA CYS A 104 9.12 -2.18 2.59
C CYS A 104 10.10 -1.51 3.55
N LEU A 105 9.80 -1.56 4.84
CA LEU A 105 10.72 -1.08 5.88
C LEU A 105 12.01 -1.93 5.86
N ASP A 106 13.15 -1.26 5.90
CA ASP A 106 14.47 -1.91 5.75
C ASP A 106 14.75 -2.97 6.82
N TRP A 107 14.14 -2.86 7.99
CA TRP A 107 14.29 -3.84 9.07
C TRP A 107 13.43 -5.10 8.90
N ASN A 108 12.47 -5.12 7.95
CA ASN A 108 11.50 -6.20 7.80
C ASN A 108 12.06 -7.37 6.98
N GLU A 109 13.06 -8.05 7.53
CA GLU A 109 13.75 -9.16 6.88
C GLU A 109 12.82 -10.31 6.43
N PRO A 110 11.81 -10.75 7.19
CA PRO A 110 10.88 -11.79 6.72
C PRO A 110 10.16 -11.41 5.43
N SER A 111 9.69 -10.16 5.34
CA SER A 111 9.03 -9.67 4.14
C SER A 111 10.00 -9.51 2.98
N ILE A 112 11.20 -9.00 3.23
CA ILE A 112 12.25 -8.85 2.20
C ILE A 112 12.61 -10.21 1.61
N GLY A 113 12.80 -11.23 2.44
CA GLY A 113 13.06 -12.59 1.98
C GLY A 113 11.93 -13.15 1.12
N PHE A 114 10.69 -12.91 1.53
CA PHE A 114 9.51 -13.27 0.74
C PHE A 114 9.48 -12.56 -0.63
N TYR A 115 9.72 -11.26 -0.67
CA TYR A 115 9.72 -10.50 -1.92
C TYR A 115 10.82 -10.96 -2.89
N ARG A 116 12.01 -11.24 -2.38
CA ARG A 116 13.10 -11.81 -3.17
C ARG A 116 12.72 -13.18 -3.76
N SER A 117 11.99 -13.99 -3.01
CA SER A 117 11.50 -15.29 -3.50
C SER A 117 10.50 -15.18 -4.65
N LEU A 118 9.82 -14.04 -4.78
CA LEU A 118 8.95 -13.71 -5.91
C LEU A 118 9.72 -13.19 -7.15
N GLY A 119 11.03 -12.97 -7.03
CA GLY A 119 11.85 -12.37 -8.08
C GLY A 119 11.89 -10.85 -8.04
N ALA A 120 11.39 -10.22 -6.98
CA ALA A 120 11.46 -8.77 -6.83
C ALA A 120 12.88 -8.31 -6.53
N VAL A 121 13.24 -7.13 -7.04
CA VAL A 121 14.54 -6.50 -6.88
C VAL A 121 14.38 -5.19 -6.11
N GLY A 122 15.14 -5.02 -5.03
CA GLY A 122 15.17 -3.77 -4.29
C GLY A 122 15.91 -2.66 -5.06
N LEU A 123 15.52 -1.41 -4.85
CA LEU A 123 16.09 -0.23 -5.49
C LEU A 123 16.76 0.67 -4.43
N PRO A 124 17.94 0.30 -3.89
CA PRO A 124 18.52 0.97 -2.72
C PRO A 124 19.07 2.37 -3.03
N GLU A 125 19.31 2.71 -4.30
CA GLU A 125 19.76 4.03 -4.74
C GLU A 125 18.67 5.10 -4.74
N TRP A 126 17.41 4.72 -4.53
CA TRP A 126 16.28 5.63 -4.49
C TRP A 126 15.89 5.96 -3.04
N THR A 127 15.69 7.25 -2.77
CA THR A 127 15.16 7.74 -1.49
C THR A 127 13.83 8.43 -1.73
N THR A 128 12.81 8.04 -0.96
CA THR A 128 11.51 8.70 -0.98
C THR A 128 11.58 10.02 -0.21
N TYR A 129 11.15 11.11 -0.83
CA TYR A 129 10.95 12.40 -0.19
C TYR A 129 9.46 12.64 0.03
N ARG A 130 9.12 13.16 1.20
CA ARG A 130 7.73 13.43 1.60
C ARG A 130 7.59 14.86 2.10
N LEU A 131 6.55 15.54 1.62
CA LEU A 131 6.19 16.88 2.09
C LEU A 131 4.76 16.80 2.63
N THR A 132 4.58 17.14 3.90
CA THR A 132 3.29 17.07 4.61
C THR A 132 3.09 18.28 5.52
N GLY A 133 1.87 18.44 6.03
CA GLY A 133 1.54 19.43 7.04
C GLY A 133 1.87 20.86 6.63
N GLY A 134 2.43 21.63 7.58
CA GLY A 134 2.74 23.04 7.37
C GLY A 134 3.73 23.33 6.23
N ALA A 135 4.68 22.41 5.98
CA ALA A 135 5.64 22.54 4.88
C ALA A 135 4.94 22.44 3.51
N LEU A 136 3.98 21.50 3.39
CA LEU A 136 3.16 21.36 2.19
C LEU A 136 2.30 22.61 1.96
N MET A 137 1.62 23.09 3.01
CA MET A 137 0.78 24.28 2.94
C MET A 137 1.57 25.53 2.56
N LYS A 138 2.75 25.71 3.16
CA LYS A 138 3.65 26.81 2.84
C LYS A 138 4.09 26.80 1.37
N LEU A 139 4.47 25.64 0.86
CA LEU A 139 4.89 25.52 -0.54
C LEU A 139 3.73 25.79 -1.52
N ALA A 140 2.51 25.40 -1.15
CA ALA A 140 1.29 25.67 -1.92
C ALA A 140 0.87 27.14 -1.93
N GLY A 141 1.52 28.03 -1.14
CA GLY A 141 1.12 29.41 -0.97
C GLY A 141 -0.15 29.60 -0.14
N ALA A 142 -0.62 28.55 0.54
CA ALA A 142 -1.74 28.64 1.46
C ALA A 142 -1.25 29.22 2.79
N SER A 143 -1.83 30.35 3.24
CA SER A 143 -1.60 30.86 4.58
C SER A 143 -2.08 29.86 5.62
N ASN A 144 -1.36 29.77 6.75
CA ASN A 144 -1.72 28.92 7.89
C ASN A 144 -2.99 29.40 8.64
N ASP A 145 -3.97 29.95 7.94
CA ASP A 145 -5.26 30.33 8.50
C ASP A 145 -6.19 29.10 8.62
N ILE A 146 -5.71 28.06 9.26
CA ILE A 146 -6.61 27.10 9.88
C ILE A 146 -6.46 27.29 11.37
N CYS A 147 -7.34 28.15 11.87
CA CYS A 147 -7.61 28.35 13.28
C CYS A 147 -7.73 27.06 14.06
N GLU A 148 -7.15 27.14 15.23
CA GLU A 148 -7.52 26.55 16.52
C GLU A 148 -8.72 25.60 16.58
#